data_d4fcd46aeffed8f78b970013c2aa6073
#
_entry.id   d4fcd46aeffed8f78b970013c2aa6073
#
_cell.length_a   1.000
_cell.length_b   1.000
_cell.length_c   1.000
_cell.angle_alpha   90.00
_cell.angle_beta   90.00
_cell.angle_gamma   90.00
#
_symmetry.space_group_name_H-M   'P 1'
#
loop_
_entity.id
_entity.type
_entity.pdbx_description
1 polymer ?
#
loop_
_entity_poly.entity_id
_entity_poly.type
_entity_poly.pdbx_seq_one_letter_code
_entity_poly.pdbx_strand_id
1 'polypeptide(L)'
;NLIDYLSENEMKFSLVLCDEAHKMRNRETQTYKGAEIIMSQTDAALFLTATPVMISTENLYNLLHLLDNTRYNNYQIFDNLLQENKPFVEALSEINNHVPLHFIARKLHEAEVTTRHYSDEIEIYSKVTTVGEAFKDDVMYKEIRKMLASEDNVKNRARLQYLVSNMSIMNAVFSRTRKREVTTDMSQ
;
A
#
# COMPACT_ATOMS: atom_id res chain seq x y z
N ASN A 1 -31.24 -16.64 -0.45
CA ASN A 1 -30.84 -15.24 -0.56
C ASN A 1 -29.83 -15.06 -1.69
N LEU A 2 -29.27 -13.84 -1.91
CA LEU A 2 -28.29 -13.59 -2.99
C LEU A 2 -27.01 -14.43 -2.80
N ILE A 3 -26.54 -14.59 -1.57
CA ILE A 3 -25.34 -15.37 -1.24
C ILE A 3 -25.55 -16.85 -1.60
N ASP A 4 -26.69 -17.43 -1.22
CA ASP A 4 -27.02 -18.82 -1.56
C ASP A 4 -27.07 -19.01 -3.09
N TYR A 5 -27.73 -18.07 -3.80
CA TYR A 5 -27.80 -18.09 -5.25
C TYR A 5 -26.41 -18.04 -5.92
N LEU A 6 -25.52 -17.15 -5.46
CA LEU A 6 -24.15 -17.01 -5.97
C LEU A 6 -23.29 -18.25 -5.66
N SER A 7 -23.53 -18.91 -4.51
CA SER A 7 -22.80 -20.13 -4.13
C SER A 7 -23.22 -21.35 -4.97
N GLU A 8 -24.50 -21.41 -5.37
CA GLU A 8 -25.06 -22.51 -6.12
C GLU A 8 -24.87 -22.38 -7.65
N ASN A 9 -24.55 -21.17 -8.13
CA ASN A 9 -24.40 -20.88 -9.55
C ASN A 9 -23.00 -20.35 -9.85
N GLU A 10 -22.22 -21.07 -10.64
CA GLU A 10 -20.95 -20.58 -11.15
C GLU A 10 -21.20 -19.45 -12.17
N MET A 11 -20.97 -18.22 -11.70
CA MET A 11 -21.03 -17.03 -12.56
C MET A 11 -19.60 -16.55 -12.81
N LYS A 12 -19.28 -16.18 -14.05
CA LYS A 12 -17.97 -15.59 -14.38
C LYS A 12 -18.14 -14.11 -14.67
N PHE A 13 -17.35 -13.30 -13.97
CA PHE A 13 -17.29 -11.85 -14.15
C PHE A 13 -15.93 -11.46 -14.71
N SER A 14 -15.88 -10.82 -15.88
CA SER A 14 -14.61 -10.30 -16.43
C SER A 14 -14.09 -9.10 -15.65
N LEU A 15 -14.99 -8.29 -15.10
CA LEU A 15 -14.64 -7.13 -14.26
C LEU A 15 -15.74 -6.87 -13.25
N VAL A 16 -15.34 -6.66 -12.01
CA VAL A 16 -16.21 -6.18 -10.92
C VAL A 16 -15.70 -4.83 -10.42
N LEU A 17 -16.59 -3.85 -10.35
CA LEU A 17 -16.33 -2.55 -9.80
C LEU A 17 -17.13 -2.38 -8.51
N CYS A 18 -16.44 -2.19 -7.39
CA CYS A 18 -17.07 -1.97 -6.08
C CYS A 18 -16.84 -0.52 -5.64
N ASP A 19 -17.92 0.26 -5.61
CA ASP A 19 -17.91 1.57 -4.98
C ASP A 19 -18.11 1.43 -3.47
N GLU A 20 -17.51 2.37 -2.71
CA GLU A 20 -17.49 2.35 -1.24
C GLU A 20 -16.96 1.02 -0.66
N ALA A 21 -15.89 0.51 -1.25
CA ALA A 21 -15.30 -0.79 -0.91
C ALA A 21 -14.97 -0.95 0.59
N HIS A 22 -14.78 0.16 1.34
CA HIS A 22 -14.59 0.12 2.79
C HIS A 22 -15.73 -0.58 3.56
N LYS A 23 -16.92 -0.72 2.96
CA LYS A 23 -18.04 -1.46 3.56
C LYS A 23 -17.79 -2.97 3.62
N MET A 24 -16.86 -3.49 2.82
CA MET A 24 -16.46 -4.90 2.77
C MET A 24 -15.26 -5.22 3.66
N ARG A 25 -14.81 -4.30 4.54
CA ARG A 25 -13.58 -4.46 5.33
C ARG A 25 -13.65 -5.47 6.47
N ASN A 26 -14.85 -5.86 6.92
CA ASN A 26 -15.04 -6.77 8.06
C ASN A 26 -15.49 -8.15 7.59
N ARG A 27 -14.64 -9.18 7.81
CA ARG A 27 -14.86 -10.58 7.42
C ARG A 27 -16.11 -11.21 8.01
N GLU A 28 -16.58 -10.73 9.15
CA GLU A 28 -17.75 -11.29 9.83
C GLU A 28 -19.08 -10.88 9.16
N THR A 29 -19.07 -9.86 8.31
CA THR A 29 -20.27 -9.32 7.68
C THR A 29 -20.74 -10.14 6.48
N GLN A 30 -22.06 -10.14 6.25
CA GLN A 30 -22.65 -10.74 5.04
C GLN A 30 -22.13 -10.04 3.77
N THR A 31 -21.83 -8.75 3.84
CA THR A 31 -21.27 -7.98 2.74
C THR A 31 -19.89 -8.52 2.33
N TYR A 32 -19.01 -8.83 3.29
CA TYR A 32 -17.72 -9.43 3.02
C TYR A 32 -17.87 -10.83 2.40
N LYS A 33 -18.70 -11.69 3.00
CA LYS A 33 -18.94 -13.06 2.52
C LYS A 33 -19.49 -13.09 1.10
N GLY A 34 -20.43 -12.19 0.79
CA GLY A 34 -20.95 -12.05 -0.57
C GLY A 34 -19.88 -11.55 -1.55
N ALA A 35 -19.04 -10.59 -1.13
CA ALA A 35 -17.92 -10.13 -1.95
C ALA A 35 -16.89 -11.24 -2.21
N GLU A 36 -16.55 -12.06 -1.23
CA GLU A 36 -15.61 -13.17 -1.36
C GLU A 36 -16.07 -14.17 -2.43
N ILE A 37 -17.36 -14.53 -2.43
CA ILE A 37 -17.93 -15.40 -3.46
C ILE A 37 -17.86 -14.76 -4.85
N ILE A 38 -18.21 -13.48 -4.98
CA ILE A 38 -18.16 -12.76 -6.26
C ILE A 38 -16.70 -12.66 -6.74
N MET A 39 -15.75 -12.31 -5.86
CA MET A 39 -14.35 -12.16 -6.22
C MET A 39 -13.71 -13.49 -6.65
N SER A 40 -14.10 -14.63 -6.05
CA SER A 40 -13.62 -15.95 -6.48
C SER A 40 -14.02 -16.33 -7.91
N GLN A 41 -15.02 -15.65 -8.47
CA GLN A 41 -15.55 -15.87 -9.81
C GLN A 41 -15.21 -14.71 -10.77
N THR A 42 -14.26 -13.83 -10.38
CA THR A 42 -13.94 -12.57 -11.07
C THR A 42 -12.52 -12.59 -11.61
N ASP A 43 -12.36 -12.24 -12.90
CA ASP A 43 -11.04 -12.13 -13.53
C ASP A 43 -10.28 -10.87 -13.10
N ALA A 44 -10.99 -9.75 -12.92
CA ALA A 44 -10.41 -8.47 -12.51
C ALA A 44 -11.37 -7.69 -11.62
N ALA A 45 -10.85 -6.99 -10.61
CA ALA A 45 -11.66 -6.16 -9.72
C ALA A 45 -11.06 -4.76 -9.52
N LEU A 46 -11.94 -3.77 -9.37
CA LEU A 46 -11.58 -2.41 -9.02
C LEU A 46 -12.39 -1.97 -7.79
N PHE A 47 -11.68 -1.66 -6.70
CA PHE A 47 -12.28 -1.13 -5.48
C PHE A 47 -12.10 0.37 -5.40
N LEU A 48 -13.19 1.09 -5.27
CA LEU A 48 -13.22 2.53 -5.07
C LEU A 48 -13.60 2.83 -3.62
N THR A 49 -12.89 3.74 -2.98
CA THR A 49 -13.21 4.21 -1.62
C THR A 49 -12.73 5.63 -1.40
N ALA A 50 -13.57 6.44 -0.79
CA ALA A 50 -13.21 7.82 -0.41
C ALA A 50 -12.33 7.88 0.86
N THR A 51 -12.27 6.82 1.67
CA THR A 51 -11.64 6.81 3.00
C THR A 51 -10.61 5.68 3.23
N PRO A 52 -9.62 5.49 2.33
CA PRO A 52 -8.65 4.40 2.49
C PRO A 52 -7.72 4.59 3.71
N VAL A 53 -7.52 5.83 4.17
CA VAL A 53 -6.56 6.18 5.25
C VAL A 53 -7.13 5.96 6.66
N MET A 54 -8.45 5.82 6.83
CA MET A 54 -9.11 5.58 8.13
C MET A 54 -9.34 4.10 8.42
N ILE A 55 -8.78 3.22 7.61
CA ILE A 55 -8.95 1.77 7.72
C ILE A 55 -7.79 1.24 8.57
N SER A 56 -8.09 0.42 9.59
CA SER A 56 -7.04 -0.29 10.35
C SER A 56 -6.26 -1.22 9.43
N THR A 57 -5.03 -1.60 9.83
CA THR A 57 -4.18 -2.53 9.08
C THR A 57 -4.91 -3.82 8.73
N GLU A 58 -5.66 -4.38 9.69
CA GLU A 58 -6.46 -5.59 9.49
C GLU A 58 -7.58 -5.39 8.46
N ASN A 59 -8.30 -4.28 8.55
CA ASN A 59 -9.34 -3.96 7.58
C ASN A 59 -8.79 -3.75 6.17
N LEU A 60 -7.61 -3.14 6.06
CA LEU A 60 -6.89 -2.98 4.80
C LEU A 60 -6.48 -4.35 4.24
N TYR A 61 -5.90 -5.21 5.08
CA TYR A 61 -5.56 -6.56 4.69
C TYR A 61 -6.79 -7.33 4.16
N ASN A 62 -7.93 -7.22 4.84
CA ASN A 62 -9.16 -7.89 4.41
C ASN A 62 -9.61 -7.45 3.01
N LEU A 63 -9.52 -6.16 2.70
CA LEU A 63 -9.83 -5.65 1.35
C LEU A 63 -8.84 -6.13 0.29
N LEU A 64 -7.54 -6.17 0.62
CA LEU A 64 -6.51 -6.67 -0.29
C LEU A 64 -6.63 -8.18 -0.51
N HIS A 65 -6.99 -8.93 0.52
CA HIS A 65 -7.26 -10.35 0.43
C HIS A 65 -8.46 -10.65 -0.51
N LEU A 66 -9.50 -9.82 -0.49
CA LEU A 66 -10.60 -9.92 -1.46
C LEU A 66 -10.15 -9.65 -2.90
N LEU A 67 -9.20 -8.71 -3.12
CA LEU A 67 -8.67 -8.38 -4.44
C LEU A 67 -7.74 -9.47 -5.00
N ASP A 68 -6.87 -10.02 -4.15
CA ASP A 68 -5.90 -11.03 -4.53
C ASP A 68 -5.57 -11.90 -3.31
N ASN A 69 -6.34 -12.97 -3.14
CA ASN A 69 -6.18 -13.91 -2.03
C ASN A 69 -4.91 -14.75 -2.12
N THR A 70 -4.32 -14.88 -3.30
CA THR A 70 -3.05 -15.59 -3.49
C THR A 70 -1.88 -14.76 -2.96
N ARG A 71 -1.86 -13.48 -3.29
CA ARG A 71 -0.80 -12.55 -2.88
C ARG A 71 -0.93 -12.15 -1.41
N TYR A 72 -2.15 -11.98 -0.93
CA TYR A 72 -2.46 -11.56 0.45
C TYR A 72 -3.09 -12.69 1.25
N ASN A 73 -2.44 -13.86 1.25
CA ASN A 73 -2.91 -15.08 1.94
C ASN A 73 -2.52 -15.11 3.42
N ASN A 74 -1.50 -14.34 3.84
CA ASN A 74 -0.97 -14.35 5.21
C ASN A 74 -0.89 -12.94 5.79
N TYR A 75 -1.67 -12.70 6.87
CA TYR A 75 -1.70 -11.41 7.56
C TYR A 75 -0.34 -11.02 8.14
N GLN A 76 0.40 -11.97 8.72
CA GLN A 76 1.69 -11.69 9.37
C GLN A 76 2.74 -11.22 8.35
N ILE A 77 2.76 -11.85 7.16
CA ILE A 77 3.65 -11.42 6.06
C ILE A 77 3.27 -10.00 5.62
N PHE A 78 1.98 -9.72 5.46
CA PHE A 78 1.48 -8.41 5.09
C PHE A 78 1.82 -7.32 6.12
N ASP A 79 1.62 -7.60 7.41
CA ASP A 79 1.94 -6.65 8.49
C ASP A 79 3.45 -6.34 8.52
N ASN A 80 4.30 -7.36 8.34
CA ASN A 80 5.75 -7.15 8.25
C ASN A 80 6.13 -6.24 7.08
N LEU A 81 5.53 -6.46 5.91
CA LEU A 81 5.76 -5.61 4.74
C LEU A 81 5.36 -4.15 5.01
N LEU A 82 4.28 -3.92 5.76
CA LEU A 82 3.88 -2.57 6.18
C LEU A 82 4.89 -1.95 7.14
N GLN A 83 5.39 -2.72 8.11
CA GLN A 83 6.38 -2.23 9.07
C GLN A 83 7.70 -1.85 8.37
N GLU A 84 8.16 -2.66 7.42
CA GLU A 84 9.36 -2.37 6.61
C GLU A 84 9.20 -1.09 5.77
N ASN A 85 7.97 -0.79 5.32
CA ASN A 85 7.68 0.40 4.51
C ASN A 85 7.37 1.67 5.33
N LYS A 86 7.08 1.53 6.61
CA LYS A 86 6.70 2.65 7.48
C LYS A 86 7.64 3.86 7.39
N PRO A 87 8.98 3.71 7.43
CA PRO A 87 9.89 4.85 7.31
C PRO A 87 9.75 5.62 6.00
N PHE A 88 9.45 4.95 4.89
CA PHE A 88 9.22 5.59 3.59
C PHE A 88 7.89 6.34 3.55
N VAL A 89 6.85 5.82 4.17
CA VAL A 89 5.54 6.51 4.30
C VAL A 89 5.69 7.78 5.16
N GLU A 90 6.43 7.71 6.25
CA GLU A 90 6.75 8.87 7.09
C GLU A 90 7.57 9.91 6.32
N ALA A 91 8.62 9.49 5.62
CA ALA A 91 9.43 10.38 4.78
C ALA A 91 8.59 11.07 3.71
N LEU A 92 7.66 10.35 3.06
CA LEU A 92 6.75 10.94 2.08
C LEU A 92 5.84 12.01 2.70
N SER A 93 5.32 11.76 3.89
CA SER A 93 4.54 12.75 4.63
C SER A 93 5.36 14.01 4.96
N GLU A 94 6.60 13.85 5.40
CA GLU A 94 7.50 14.96 5.72
C GLU A 94 7.89 15.77 4.47
N ILE A 95 8.13 15.12 3.33
CA ILE A 95 8.37 15.79 2.04
C ILE A 95 7.16 16.67 1.67
N ASN A 96 5.94 16.14 1.83
CA ASN A 96 4.69 16.85 1.55
C ASN A 96 4.47 18.05 2.49
N ASN A 97 4.93 17.94 3.73
CA ASN A 97 4.84 18.99 4.75
C ASN A 97 6.03 19.97 4.71
N HIS A 98 6.83 19.92 3.65
CA HIS A 98 7.98 20.81 3.44
C HIS A 98 9.04 20.77 4.56
N VAL A 99 9.18 19.65 5.28
CA VAL A 99 10.30 19.45 6.20
C VAL A 99 11.63 19.54 5.44
N PRO A 100 12.67 20.21 5.97
CA PRO A 100 13.96 20.32 5.28
C PRO A 100 14.57 18.95 4.96
N LEU A 101 15.11 18.80 3.75
CA LEU A 101 15.55 17.51 3.20
C LEU A 101 16.62 16.82 4.05
N HIS A 102 17.51 17.59 4.69
CA HIS A 102 18.57 17.02 5.53
C HIS A 102 18.05 16.34 6.81
N PHE A 103 16.93 16.83 7.38
CA PHE A 103 16.27 16.16 8.50
C PHE A 103 15.63 14.84 8.05
N ILE A 104 14.92 14.87 6.91
CA ILE A 104 14.32 13.67 6.31
C ILE A 104 15.41 12.64 6.00
N ALA A 105 16.53 13.08 5.41
CA ALA A 105 17.66 12.21 5.06
C ALA A 105 18.21 11.45 6.26
N ARG A 106 18.44 12.17 7.38
CA ARG A 106 18.94 11.56 8.62
C ARG A 106 17.91 10.61 9.22
N LYS A 107 16.68 11.09 9.41
CA LYS A 107 15.61 10.30 10.02
C LYS A 107 15.33 9.01 9.25
N LEU A 108 15.21 9.10 7.92
CA LEU A 108 14.98 7.93 7.06
C LEU A 108 16.15 6.94 7.13
N HIS A 109 17.39 7.43 7.13
CA HIS A 109 18.58 6.56 7.16
C HIS A 109 18.73 5.82 8.50
N GLU A 110 18.44 6.48 9.61
CA GLU A 110 18.56 5.99 10.98
C GLU A 110 17.31 5.20 11.44
N ALA A 111 16.19 5.29 10.71
CA ALA A 111 14.97 4.59 11.06
C ALA A 111 15.21 3.07 11.14
N GLU A 112 14.73 2.45 12.21
CA GLU A 112 14.83 1.02 12.40
C GLU A 112 13.79 0.29 11.55
N VAL A 113 14.20 -0.82 10.97
CA VAL A 113 13.34 -1.79 10.27
C VAL A 113 13.65 -3.19 10.75
N THR A 114 12.61 -4.01 10.88
CA THR A 114 12.76 -5.42 11.21
C THR A 114 12.53 -6.24 9.95
N THR A 115 13.60 -6.77 9.37
CA THR A 115 13.51 -7.70 8.26
C THR A 115 13.28 -9.11 8.80
N ARG A 116 12.28 -9.82 8.26
CA ARG A 116 11.92 -11.18 8.63
C ARG A 116 11.99 -12.08 7.41
N HIS A 117 12.56 -13.26 7.61
CA HIS A 117 12.69 -14.24 6.56
C HIS A 117 11.80 -15.44 6.86
N TYR A 118 10.98 -15.82 5.90
CA TYR A 118 10.03 -16.92 5.99
C TYR A 118 10.37 -18.01 4.97
N SER A 119 10.13 -19.25 5.35
CA SER A 119 10.05 -20.39 4.44
C SER A 119 8.79 -21.17 4.78
N ASP A 120 7.97 -21.46 3.78
CA ASP A 120 6.69 -22.16 3.93
C ASP A 120 5.79 -21.53 5.03
N GLU A 121 5.76 -20.19 5.07
CA GLU A 121 5.01 -19.38 6.05
C GLU A 121 5.54 -19.49 7.50
N ILE A 122 6.66 -20.15 7.71
CA ILE A 122 7.31 -20.23 9.03
C ILE A 122 8.43 -19.20 9.10
N GLU A 123 8.40 -18.37 10.14
CA GLU A 123 9.49 -17.43 10.42
C GLU A 123 10.78 -18.20 10.72
N ILE A 124 11.82 -17.97 9.89
CA ILE A 124 13.14 -18.59 10.09
C ILE A 124 13.96 -17.72 11.04
N TYR A 125 14.02 -16.42 10.80
CA TYR A 125 14.72 -15.47 11.65
C TYR A 125 14.25 -14.05 11.37
N SER A 126 14.38 -13.18 12.37
CA SER A 126 14.16 -11.73 12.25
C SER A 126 15.43 -10.98 12.61
N LYS A 127 15.69 -9.87 11.92
CA LYS A 127 16.82 -8.97 12.17
C LYS A 127 16.35 -7.53 12.22
N VAL A 128 16.66 -6.85 13.31
CA VAL A 128 16.47 -5.39 13.40
C VAL A 128 17.73 -4.70 12.88
N THR A 129 17.56 -3.74 12.00
CA THR A 129 18.64 -2.94 11.41
C THR A 129 18.11 -1.56 11.04
N THR A 130 18.97 -0.67 10.54
CA THR A 130 18.51 0.61 9.99
C THR A 130 18.11 0.49 8.54
N VAL A 131 17.25 1.42 8.06
CA VAL A 131 16.92 1.56 6.64
C VAL A 131 18.19 1.71 5.81
N GLY A 132 19.15 2.51 6.32
CA GLY A 132 20.43 2.73 5.66
C GLY A 132 21.22 1.47 5.40
N GLU A 133 21.20 0.50 6.31
CA GLU A 133 21.86 -0.79 6.15
C GLU A 133 21.00 -1.80 5.36
N ALA A 134 19.71 -1.88 5.64
CA ALA A 134 18.80 -2.80 4.97
C ALA A 134 18.71 -2.56 3.45
N PHE A 135 18.71 -1.29 3.04
CA PHE A 135 18.54 -0.88 1.64
C PHE A 135 19.84 -0.34 1.01
N LYS A 136 21.02 -0.56 1.61
CA LYS A 136 22.31 -0.02 1.13
C LYS A 136 22.61 -0.34 -0.33
N ASP A 137 22.21 -1.51 -0.82
CA ASP A 137 22.44 -1.98 -2.17
C ASP A 137 21.27 -1.73 -3.12
N ASP A 138 20.12 -1.30 -2.62
CA ASP A 138 18.96 -0.96 -3.43
C ASP A 138 19.21 0.28 -4.29
N VAL A 139 18.95 0.14 -5.61
CA VAL A 139 19.22 1.20 -6.61
C VAL A 139 18.33 2.42 -6.37
N MET A 140 17.05 2.20 -6.04
CA MET A 140 16.09 3.28 -5.82
C MET A 140 16.39 4.04 -4.53
N TYR A 141 16.76 3.33 -3.47
CA TYR A 141 17.18 3.95 -2.22
C TYR A 141 18.46 4.81 -2.39
N LYS A 142 19.42 4.35 -3.19
CA LYS A 142 20.61 5.14 -3.54
C LYS A 142 20.22 6.44 -4.27
N GLU A 143 19.26 6.38 -5.19
CA GLU A 143 18.74 7.57 -5.89
C GLU A 143 18.02 8.51 -4.90
N ILE A 144 17.17 7.98 -4.01
CA ILE A 144 16.51 8.76 -2.94
C ILE A 144 17.55 9.50 -2.09
N ARG A 145 18.59 8.83 -1.63
CA ARG A 145 19.67 9.46 -0.83
C ARG A 145 20.36 10.59 -1.60
N LYS A 146 20.65 10.38 -2.88
CA LYS A 146 21.24 11.41 -3.74
C LYS A 146 20.31 12.63 -3.86
N MET A 147 19.01 12.40 -4.02
CA MET A 147 18.02 13.48 -4.10
C MET A 147 17.84 14.22 -2.77
N LEU A 148 17.87 13.52 -1.64
CA LEU A 148 17.82 14.12 -0.30
C LEU A 148 19.04 15.01 0.01
N ALA A 149 20.18 14.75 -0.64
CA ALA A 149 21.39 15.56 -0.55
C ALA A 149 21.45 16.70 -1.60
N SER A 150 20.48 16.80 -2.50
CA SER A 150 20.43 17.83 -3.54
C SER A 150 19.83 19.14 -3.02
N GLU A 151 19.83 20.16 -3.87
CA GLU A 151 19.18 21.44 -3.59
C GLU A 151 17.70 21.27 -3.33
N ASP A 152 17.20 21.91 -2.26
CA ASP A 152 15.79 21.87 -1.86
C ASP A 152 14.96 22.83 -2.71
N ASN A 153 14.42 22.32 -3.80
CA ASN A 153 13.54 23.06 -4.70
C ASN A 153 12.34 22.20 -5.14
N VAL A 154 11.34 22.84 -5.73
CA VAL A 154 10.07 22.21 -6.13
C VAL A 154 10.28 21.00 -7.05
N LYS A 155 11.20 21.11 -8.03
CA LYS A 155 11.49 20.03 -8.98
C LYS A 155 12.10 18.82 -8.28
N ASN A 156 13.09 19.05 -7.42
CA ASN A 156 13.76 17.98 -6.67
C ASN A 156 12.81 17.32 -5.65
N ARG A 157 11.93 18.11 -5.00
CA ARG A 157 10.88 17.55 -4.13
C ARG A 157 9.89 16.69 -4.89
N ALA A 158 9.41 17.13 -6.06
CA ALA A 158 8.49 16.34 -6.88
C ALA A 158 9.13 15.01 -7.32
N ARG A 159 10.42 15.04 -7.74
CA ARG A 159 11.15 13.82 -8.09
C ARG A 159 11.33 12.91 -6.88
N LEU A 160 11.66 13.48 -5.72
CA LEU A 160 11.82 12.73 -4.47
C LEU A 160 10.51 12.07 -4.02
N GLN A 161 9.38 12.80 -4.10
CA GLN A 161 8.04 12.23 -3.84
C GLN A 161 7.78 11.00 -4.71
N TYR A 162 8.07 11.08 -6.00
CA TYR A 162 7.91 9.97 -6.93
C TYR A 162 8.77 8.76 -6.53
N LEU A 163 10.06 8.98 -6.24
CA LEU A 163 10.98 7.91 -5.85
C LEU A 163 10.57 7.24 -4.53
N VAL A 164 10.26 8.04 -3.50
CA VAL A 164 9.86 7.50 -2.18
C VAL A 164 8.52 6.78 -2.25
N SER A 165 7.55 7.29 -3.04
CA SER A 165 6.29 6.60 -3.24
C SER A 165 6.46 5.24 -3.93
N ASN A 166 7.41 5.11 -4.86
CA ASN A 166 7.68 3.84 -5.53
C ASN A 166 8.41 2.81 -4.65
N MET A 167 9.04 3.22 -3.56
CA MET A 167 9.54 2.29 -2.54
C MET A 167 8.40 1.66 -1.72
N SER A 168 7.22 2.28 -1.69
CA SER A 168 6.09 1.74 -0.97
C SER A 168 5.43 0.59 -1.73
N ILE A 169 5.37 -0.59 -1.12
CA ILE A 169 4.69 -1.78 -1.65
C ILE A 169 3.22 -1.49 -1.98
N MET A 170 2.62 -0.56 -1.24
CA MET A 170 1.22 -0.18 -1.43
C MET A 170 0.98 0.58 -2.74
N ASN A 171 2.00 1.18 -3.33
CA ASN A 171 1.86 1.97 -4.56
C ASN A 171 1.44 1.12 -5.78
N ALA A 172 1.76 -0.17 -5.77
CA ALA A 172 1.34 -1.10 -6.84
C ALA A 172 -0.16 -1.44 -6.79
N VAL A 173 -0.82 -1.20 -5.65
CA VAL A 173 -2.22 -1.59 -5.41
C VAL A 173 -3.13 -0.37 -5.27
N PHE A 174 -2.60 0.75 -4.75
CA PHE A 174 -3.37 1.98 -4.53
C PHE A 174 -3.04 3.06 -5.54
N SER A 175 -4.07 3.56 -6.21
CA SER A 175 -4.03 4.85 -6.91
C SER A 175 -4.87 5.86 -6.13
N ARG A 176 -4.31 7.03 -5.84
CA ARG A 176 -5.01 8.10 -5.14
C ARG A 176 -5.01 9.37 -5.96
N THR A 177 -6.20 9.85 -6.31
CA THR A 177 -6.40 11.15 -6.94
C THR A 177 -6.48 12.25 -5.86
N ARG A 178 -5.69 13.32 -5.99
CA ARG A 178 -5.74 14.48 -5.09
C ARG A 178 -6.74 15.50 -5.62
N LYS A 179 -7.50 16.14 -4.71
CA LYS A 179 -8.46 17.19 -5.06
C LYS A 179 -7.89 18.32 -5.94
N ARG A 180 -6.58 18.60 -5.87
CA ARG A 180 -5.92 19.65 -6.68
C ARG A 180 -5.74 19.26 -8.14
N GLU A 181 -5.72 17.98 -8.46
CA GLU A 181 -5.57 17.48 -9.85
C GLU A 181 -6.91 17.52 -10.60
N VAL A 182 -8.03 17.41 -9.86
CA VAL A 182 -9.39 17.43 -10.44
C VAL A 182 -9.87 18.85 -10.79
N THR A 183 -9.39 19.88 -10.09
CA THR A 183 -9.83 21.28 -10.33
C THR A 183 -9.15 21.92 -11.54
N THR A 184 -8.05 21.37 -12.07
CA THR A 184 -7.34 21.94 -13.23
C THR A 184 -7.98 21.51 -14.55
N ASP A 185 -8.68 20.38 -14.60
CA ASP A 185 -9.32 19.86 -15.82
C ASP A 185 -10.77 20.36 -16.02
N MET A 186 -11.37 21.00 -14.99
CA MET A 186 -12.74 21.53 -15.08
C MET A 186 -12.82 23.01 -15.47
N SER A 187 -11.69 23.68 -15.76
CA SER A 187 -11.62 25.10 -16.13
C SER A 187 -11.19 25.34 -17.58
N GLN A 188 -11.47 24.37 -18.48
CA GLN A 188 -11.34 24.56 -19.93
C GLN A 188 -12.72 24.55 -20.60
#